data_364d950a535b93c982b8a408d5307433
#
_entry.id   364d950a535b93c982b8a408d5307433
#
_cell.length_a   1.000
_cell.length_b   1.000
_cell.length_c   1.000
_cell.angle_alpha   90.00
_cell.angle_beta   90.00
_cell.angle_gamma   90.00
#
_symmetry.space_group_name_H-M   'P 1'
#
loop_
_entity.id
_entity.type
_entity.pdbx_description
1 polymer ?
#
loop_
_entity_poly.entity_id
_entity_poly.type
_entity_poly.pdbx_seq_one_letter_code
_entity_poly.pdbx_strand_id
1 'polypeptide(L)'
;HLNEDNDSWQVEHHFKSDFLPHIHIQPIRDSLYLCTGMYKNYHLVLLDKHGVFRKGFGEIPYRDEEEREVEDMIRSEAYQGVLAVSPSGNKVAHVLMKGDMIYFYHIAENGKLELKSEQINAYPDYRYDSGALSHGAPMHHLAACATEEYVYTLYSGRNYKEHKDKAFRGNLIRVYDWDGNLVKLLELDVDVNEIAITRDNRKIYAIADLPDPVLIAFTL
;
A
#
# COMPACT_ATOMS: atom_id res chain seq x y z
N HIS A 1 -5.21 20.21 7.27
CA HIS A 1 -5.98 21.18 6.49
C HIS A 1 -5.10 22.33 6.00
N LEU A 2 -5.19 22.66 4.70
CA LEU A 2 -4.65 23.92 4.17
C LEU A 2 -5.58 25.04 4.62
N ASN A 3 -5.05 26.00 5.33
CA ASN A 3 -5.76 27.23 5.64
C ASN A 3 -5.47 28.21 4.51
N GLU A 4 -6.43 28.46 3.63
CA GLU A 4 -6.29 29.29 2.42
C GLU A 4 -5.84 30.75 2.73
N ASP A 5 -6.01 31.19 3.99
CA ASP A 5 -5.71 32.58 4.38
C ASP A 5 -4.28 32.82 4.91
N ASN A 6 -3.44 31.80 5.11
CA ASN A 6 -2.18 32.01 5.83
C ASN A 6 -0.93 31.28 5.32
N ASP A 7 -0.94 30.55 4.21
CA ASP A 7 0.20 29.76 3.70
C ASP A 7 0.91 28.90 4.78
N SER A 8 0.24 28.59 5.89
CA SER A 8 0.84 27.85 7.01
C SER A 8 0.15 26.51 7.23
N TRP A 9 0.96 25.47 7.32
CA TRP A 9 0.50 24.14 7.71
C TRP A 9 0.32 24.08 9.22
N GLN A 10 -0.84 23.62 9.67
CA GLN A 10 -1.07 23.33 11.08
C GLN A 10 -1.09 21.84 11.32
N VAL A 11 -0.32 21.40 12.32
CA VAL A 11 -0.40 20.03 12.83
C VAL A 11 -1.57 19.95 13.79
N GLU A 12 -2.66 19.31 13.35
CA GLU A 12 -3.85 19.13 14.19
C GLU A 12 -3.69 18.00 15.18
N HIS A 13 -3.03 16.92 14.75
CA HIS A 13 -2.82 15.73 15.57
C HIS A 13 -1.43 15.20 15.39
N HIS A 14 -0.78 14.86 16.50
CA HIS A 14 0.41 14.04 16.52
C HIS A 14 0.29 13.01 17.66
N PHE A 15 0.80 11.82 17.45
CA PHE A 15 0.90 10.82 18.50
C PHE A 15 2.22 10.05 18.38
N LYS A 16 2.67 9.51 19.51
CA LYS A 16 3.79 8.58 19.57
C LYS A 16 3.21 7.20 19.85
N SER A 17 3.48 6.26 18.95
CA SER A 17 3.10 4.86 19.18
C SER A 17 4.27 4.11 19.81
N ASP A 18 3.99 3.31 20.82
CA ASP A 18 4.96 2.39 21.42
C ASP A 18 5.05 1.06 20.66
N PHE A 19 4.16 0.86 19.67
CA PHE A 19 4.11 -0.32 18.80
C PHE A 19 4.82 -0.03 17.48
N LEU A 20 6.10 -0.32 17.39
CA LEU A 20 6.98 0.07 16.28
C LEU A 20 7.66 -1.16 15.64
N PRO A 21 8.18 -0.99 14.40
CA PRO A 21 8.03 0.15 13.50
C PRO A 21 6.78 0.08 12.64
N HIS A 22 6.07 1.19 12.48
CA HIS A 22 5.07 1.35 11.44
C HIS A 22 5.73 1.85 10.15
N ILE A 23 5.28 1.36 9.01
CA ILE A 23 5.80 1.75 7.68
C ILE A 23 4.77 2.56 6.93
N HIS A 24 3.52 2.10 6.90
CA HIS A 24 2.43 2.83 6.27
C HIS A 24 1.24 2.92 7.22
N ILE A 25 0.64 4.10 7.33
CA ILE A 25 -0.47 4.40 8.24
C ILE A 25 -1.58 5.07 7.44
N GLN A 26 -2.78 4.50 7.49
CA GLN A 26 -3.96 5.08 6.83
C GLN A 26 -5.09 5.28 7.83
N PRO A 27 -5.72 6.47 7.83
CA PRO A 27 -6.94 6.68 8.60
C PRO A 27 -8.05 5.83 8.00
N ILE A 28 -8.81 5.21 8.89
CA ILE A 28 -10.06 4.54 8.57
C ILE A 28 -11.19 5.21 9.36
N ARG A 29 -12.43 4.71 9.26
CA ARG A 29 -13.54 5.32 10.01
C ARG A 29 -13.31 5.35 11.53
N ASP A 30 -14.10 6.16 12.23
CA ASP A 30 -14.16 6.25 13.71
C ASP A 30 -12.84 6.66 14.37
N SER A 31 -12.03 7.48 13.70
CA SER A 31 -10.74 7.95 14.21
C SER A 31 -9.77 6.82 14.56
N LEU A 32 -9.83 5.73 13.80
CA LEU A 32 -8.89 4.62 13.86
C LEU A 32 -7.88 4.72 12.73
N TYR A 33 -6.71 4.12 12.93
CA TYR A 33 -5.66 4.01 11.93
C TYR A 33 -5.32 2.55 11.70
N LEU A 34 -5.29 2.15 10.42
CA LEU A 34 -4.79 0.86 10.02
C LEU A 34 -3.35 1.02 9.56
N CYS A 35 -2.47 0.14 10.02
CA CYS A 35 -1.04 0.25 9.83
C CYS A 35 -0.45 -1.05 9.26
N THR A 36 0.52 -0.91 8.36
CA THR A 36 1.50 -1.94 8.04
C THR A 36 2.80 -1.64 8.77
N GLY A 37 3.64 -2.65 8.98
CA GLY A 37 4.90 -2.47 9.69
C GLY A 37 5.65 -3.79 9.87
N MET A 38 6.80 -3.74 10.53
CA MET A 38 7.58 -4.92 10.90
C MET A 38 7.07 -5.47 12.23
N TYR A 39 5.97 -6.18 12.19
CA TYR A 39 5.33 -6.70 13.40
C TYR A 39 5.69 -8.18 13.64
N LYS A 40 5.62 -8.58 14.92
CA LYS A 40 5.57 -9.97 15.32
C LYS A 40 4.11 -10.40 15.44
N ASN A 41 3.79 -11.56 14.93
CA ASN A 41 2.46 -12.21 15.02
C ASN A 41 1.31 -11.54 14.25
N TYR A 42 1.50 -10.37 13.61
CA TYR A 42 0.42 -9.67 12.93
C TYR A 42 0.86 -9.13 11.57
N HIS A 43 0.00 -9.27 10.58
CA HIS A 43 0.20 -8.67 9.27
C HIS A 43 -0.19 -7.19 9.27
N LEU A 44 -1.30 -6.86 9.93
CA LEU A 44 -1.83 -5.50 10.04
C LEU A 44 -2.13 -5.16 11.50
N VAL A 45 -2.03 -3.88 11.84
CA VAL A 45 -2.28 -3.38 13.19
C VAL A 45 -3.26 -2.22 13.15
N LEU A 46 -4.19 -2.22 14.11
CA LEU A 46 -5.14 -1.14 14.36
C LEU A 46 -4.69 -0.30 15.55
N LEU A 47 -4.60 1.00 15.33
CA LEU A 47 -4.36 1.99 16.37
C LEU A 47 -5.59 2.89 16.54
N ASP A 48 -5.75 3.46 17.74
CA ASP A 48 -6.71 4.55 17.93
C ASP A 48 -6.12 5.92 17.56
N LYS A 49 -6.95 6.97 17.72
CA LYS A 49 -6.55 8.36 17.44
C LYS A 49 -5.37 8.88 18.26
N HIS A 50 -4.99 8.18 19.32
CA HIS A 50 -3.84 8.51 20.16
C HIS A 50 -2.61 7.66 19.85
N GLY A 51 -2.68 6.79 18.83
CA GLY A 51 -1.60 5.87 18.47
C GLY A 51 -1.49 4.64 19.37
N VAL A 52 -2.48 4.39 20.21
CA VAL A 52 -2.48 3.24 21.11
C VAL A 52 -2.93 1.99 20.34
N PHE A 53 -2.16 0.90 20.49
CA PHE A 53 -2.51 -0.39 19.93
C PHE A 53 -3.89 -0.86 20.39
N ARG A 54 -4.73 -1.24 19.45
CA ARG A 54 -6.06 -1.79 19.71
C ARG A 54 -6.15 -3.26 19.34
N LYS A 55 -5.63 -3.63 18.18
CA LYS A 55 -5.74 -5.00 17.70
C LYS A 55 -4.74 -5.29 16.59
N GLY A 56 -4.25 -6.52 16.53
CA GLY A 56 -3.55 -7.09 15.40
C GLY A 56 -4.46 -7.97 14.55
N PHE A 57 -4.20 -8.05 13.25
CA PHE A 57 -4.95 -8.84 12.29
C PHE A 57 -4.05 -9.64 11.37
N GLY A 58 -4.53 -10.83 11.03
CA GLY A 58 -3.90 -11.72 10.07
C GLY A 58 -2.58 -12.31 10.56
N GLU A 59 -2.28 -13.51 10.10
CA GLU A 59 -0.94 -14.07 10.14
C GLU A 59 -0.09 -13.37 9.06
N ILE A 60 1.20 -13.17 9.32
CA ILE A 60 2.13 -12.68 8.30
C ILE A 60 2.16 -13.71 7.18
N PRO A 61 1.90 -13.32 5.93
CA PRO A 61 1.84 -14.27 4.83
C PRO A 61 3.14 -15.06 4.65
N TYR A 62 3.03 -16.21 4.05
CA TYR A 62 4.15 -17.08 3.67
C TYR A 62 3.75 -17.89 2.43
N ARG A 63 4.72 -18.31 1.64
CA ARG A 63 4.53 -19.09 0.42
C ARG A 63 4.39 -20.59 0.71
N ASP A 64 5.22 -21.08 1.63
CA ASP A 64 5.35 -22.49 1.97
C ASP A 64 5.83 -22.69 3.41
N GLU A 65 5.89 -23.94 3.90
CA GLU A 65 6.28 -24.26 5.27
C GLU A 65 7.74 -23.88 5.59
N GLU A 66 8.65 -23.87 4.61
CA GLU A 66 10.03 -23.42 4.81
C GLU A 66 10.05 -21.90 5.14
N GLU A 67 9.33 -21.11 4.36
CA GLU A 67 9.21 -19.67 4.59
C GLU A 67 8.49 -19.35 5.90
N ARG A 68 7.55 -20.20 6.33
CA ARG A 68 6.83 -20.04 7.60
C ARG A 68 7.76 -20.05 8.81
N GLU A 69 8.88 -20.82 8.75
CA GLU A 69 9.89 -20.87 9.79
C GLU A 69 10.82 -19.63 9.83
N VAL A 70 10.75 -18.75 8.82
CA VAL A 70 11.49 -17.49 8.82
C VAL A 70 10.93 -16.56 9.91
N GLU A 71 11.80 -15.85 10.62
CA GLU A 71 11.40 -14.93 11.68
C GLU A 71 10.34 -13.92 11.21
N ASP A 72 9.29 -13.73 11.98
CA ASP A 72 8.16 -12.85 11.65
C ASP A 72 8.55 -11.45 11.19
N MET A 73 9.54 -10.83 11.82
CA MET A 73 10.00 -9.49 11.43
C MET A 73 10.62 -9.47 10.03
N ILE A 74 11.33 -10.54 9.67
CA ILE A 74 11.94 -10.69 8.35
C ILE A 74 10.85 -10.91 7.30
N ARG A 75 9.87 -11.77 7.58
CA ARG A 75 8.70 -11.96 6.71
C ARG A 75 7.89 -10.68 6.60
N SER A 76 7.63 -9.98 7.71
CA SER A 76 6.93 -8.69 7.70
C SER A 76 7.62 -7.68 6.79
N GLU A 77 8.95 -7.62 6.79
CA GLU A 77 9.72 -6.76 5.87
C GLU A 77 9.54 -7.18 4.41
N ALA A 78 9.53 -8.48 4.13
CA ALA A 78 9.34 -9.01 2.77
C ALA A 78 7.91 -8.75 2.24
N TYR A 79 6.90 -8.83 3.10
CA TYR A 79 5.49 -8.65 2.76
C TYR A 79 4.99 -7.22 3.02
N GLN A 80 5.90 -6.23 2.99
CA GLN A 80 5.52 -4.81 3.09
C GLN A 80 4.73 -4.33 1.88
N GLY A 81 3.80 -3.41 2.14
CA GLY A 81 2.98 -2.82 1.11
C GLY A 81 2.32 -1.53 1.55
N VAL A 82 1.57 -0.95 0.64
CA VAL A 82 0.78 0.25 0.85
C VAL A 82 -0.69 -0.10 1.10
N LEU A 83 -1.39 0.76 1.83
CA LEU A 83 -2.82 0.62 2.09
C LEU A 83 -3.61 1.62 1.24
N ALA A 84 -4.54 1.14 0.44
CA ALA A 84 -5.53 1.97 -0.24
C ALA A 84 -6.89 1.80 0.46
N VAL A 85 -7.43 2.89 1.00
CA VAL A 85 -8.66 2.88 1.77
C VAL A 85 -9.77 3.58 0.99
N SER A 86 -10.97 2.98 0.94
CA SER A 86 -12.13 3.63 0.34
C SER A 86 -12.48 4.94 1.08
N PRO A 87 -13.03 5.96 0.41
CA PRO A 87 -13.43 7.22 1.04
C PRO A 87 -14.39 7.05 2.23
N SER A 88 -15.24 6.01 2.22
CA SER A 88 -16.11 5.66 3.36
C SER A 88 -15.36 5.02 4.54
N GLY A 89 -14.10 4.60 4.35
CA GLY A 89 -13.28 3.96 5.37
C GLY A 89 -13.72 2.54 5.75
N ASN A 90 -14.56 1.90 4.95
CA ASN A 90 -15.08 0.56 5.25
C ASN A 90 -14.46 -0.56 4.38
N LYS A 91 -13.63 -0.22 3.41
CA LYS A 91 -12.88 -1.14 2.58
C LYS A 91 -11.42 -0.73 2.52
N VAL A 92 -10.52 -1.71 2.52
CA VAL A 92 -9.09 -1.47 2.38
C VAL A 92 -8.45 -2.55 1.51
N ALA A 93 -7.56 -2.12 0.63
CA ALA A 93 -6.66 -3.01 -0.08
C ALA A 93 -5.24 -2.85 0.50
N HIS A 94 -4.61 -3.97 0.85
CA HIS A 94 -3.19 -4.04 1.17
C HIS A 94 -2.46 -4.56 -0.07
N VAL A 95 -1.66 -3.70 -0.66
CA VAL A 95 -1.01 -3.88 -1.96
C VAL A 95 0.49 -4.03 -1.75
N LEU A 96 1.06 -5.20 -2.04
CA LEU A 96 2.44 -5.51 -1.70
C LEU A 96 3.45 -4.95 -2.71
N MET A 97 4.56 -4.42 -2.19
CA MET A 97 5.62 -3.82 -3.03
C MET A 97 6.58 -4.87 -3.59
N LYS A 98 6.91 -5.90 -2.82
CA LYS A 98 7.92 -6.91 -3.16
C LYS A 98 7.32 -8.18 -3.75
N GLY A 99 6.00 -8.33 -3.71
CA GLY A 99 5.22 -9.40 -4.33
C GLY A 99 4.13 -8.84 -5.23
N ASP A 100 3.74 -9.54 -6.27
CA ASP A 100 2.55 -9.21 -7.06
C ASP A 100 1.32 -9.79 -6.34
N MET A 101 0.98 -9.16 -5.23
CA MET A 101 -0.07 -9.60 -4.31
C MET A 101 -0.89 -8.43 -3.80
N ILE A 102 -2.20 -8.64 -3.70
CA ILE A 102 -3.15 -7.67 -3.14
C ILE A 102 -4.16 -8.43 -2.27
N TYR A 103 -4.39 -7.95 -1.07
CA TYR A 103 -5.42 -8.42 -0.15
C TYR A 103 -6.53 -7.39 -0.02
N PHE A 104 -7.77 -7.78 -0.25
CA PHE A 104 -8.95 -6.92 -0.14
C PHE A 104 -9.73 -7.24 1.13
N TYR A 105 -9.94 -6.24 1.96
CA TYR A 105 -10.63 -6.38 3.25
C TYR A 105 -11.87 -5.51 3.32
N HIS A 106 -12.88 -5.99 4.01
CA HIS A 106 -13.97 -5.19 4.53
C HIS A 106 -13.73 -4.88 6.01
N ILE A 107 -14.03 -3.65 6.41
CA ILE A 107 -13.96 -3.20 7.80
C ILE A 107 -15.38 -3.17 8.36
N ALA A 108 -15.72 -4.16 9.16
CA ALA A 108 -17.03 -4.23 9.82
C ALA A 108 -17.23 -3.09 10.82
N GLU A 109 -18.48 -2.82 11.22
CA GLU A 109 -18.81 -1.73 12.16
C GLU A 109 -18.08 -1.81 13.50
N ASN A 110 -17.77 -3.02 13.96
CA ASN A 110 -16.99 -3.26 15.18
C ASN A 110 -15.47 -3.15 14.99
N GLY A 111 -15.01 -2.64 13.84
CA GLY A 111 -13.58 -2.52 13.50
C GLY A 111 -12.89 -3.84 13.14
N LYS A 112 -13.65 -4.94 12.96
CA LYS A 112 -13.07 -6.22 12.52
C LYS A 112 -12.72 -6.14 11.04
N LEU A 113 -11.48 -6.50 10.69
CA LEU A 113 -11.07 -6.74 9.31
C LEU A 113 -11.52 -8.14 8.89
N GLU A 114 -12.17 -8.21 7.74
CA GLU A 114 -12.59 -9.44 7.10
C GLU A 114 -11.97 -9.51 5.70
N LEU A 115 -11.10 -10.48 5.48
CA LEU A 115 -10.55 -10.76 4.15
C LEU A 115 -11.70 -11.18 3.23
N LYS A 116 -11.88 -10.46 2.12
CA LYS A 116 -12.92 -10.73 1.10
C LYS A 116 -12.34 -11.48 -0.08
N SER A 117 -11.18 -11.05 -0.56
CA SER A 117 -10.50 -11.68 -1.68
C SER A 117 -9.02 -11.39 -1.61
N GLU A 118 -8.26 -12.14 -2.37
CA GLU A 118 -6.83 -11.94 -2.56
C GLU A 118 -6.44 -12.20 -4.01
N GLN A 119 -5.46 -11.47 -4.48
CA GLN A 119 -4.79 -11.69 -5.76
C GLN A 119 -3.34 -12.05 -5.48
N ILE A 120 -2.91 -13.23 -5.86
CA ILE A 120 -1.56 -13.74 -5.68
C ILE A 120 -1.03 -14.19 -7.04
N ASN A 121 -0.28 -13.32 -7.72
CA ASN A 121 0.36 -13.62 -8.99
C ASN A 121 1.83 -14.05 -8.80
N ALA A 122 2.53 -13.42 -7.84
CA ALA A 122 3.90 -13.78 -7.47
C ALA A 122 4.17 -13.44 -6.01
N TYR A 123 4.73 -14.41 -5.28
CA TYR A 123 5.24 -14.18 -3.93
C TYR A 123 6.51 -13.32 -3.96
N PRO A 124 6.85 -12.60 -2.86
CA PRO A 124 8.12 -11.90 -2.72
C PRO A 124 9.30 -12.87 -2.91
N ASP A 125 10.26 -12.51 -3.74
CA ASP A 125 11.55 -13.17 -3.81
C ASP A 125 12.55 -12.35 -2.98
N TYR A 126 12.88 -12.86 -1.79
CA TYR A 126 13.65 -12.13 -0.80
C TYR A 126 14.63 -13.03 -0.05
N ARG A 127 15.57 -12.41 0.63
CA ARG A 127 16.58 -13.08 1.44
C ARG A 127 16.03 -13.38 2.84
N TYR A 128 16.07 -14.62 3.26
CA TYR A 128 15.58 -15.10 4.56
C TYR A 128 16.37 -14.60 5.78
N ASP A 129 17.51 -13.94 5.54
CA ASP A 129 18.33 -13.35 6.59
C ASP A 129 17.99 -11.87 6.89
N SER A 130 17.21 -11.20 6.06
CA SER A 130 17.01 -9.75 6.13
C SER A 130 15.66 -9.23 5.64
N GLY A 131 14.87 -10.03 4.93
CA GLY A 131 13.64 -9.57 4.25
C GLY A 131 13.91 -8.67 3.02
N ALA A 132 15.18 -8.38 2.72
CA ALA A 132 15.52 -7.59 1.54
C ALA A 132 15.28 -8.39 0.26
N LEU A 133 14.86 -7.71 -0.83
CA LEU A 133 14.69 -8.34 -2.13
C LEU A 133 15.95 -9.09 -2.58
N SER A 134 15.75 -10.27 -3.15
CA SER A 134 16.80 -11.03 -3.80
C SER A 134 17.38 -10.25 -4.97
N HIS A 135 18.66 -10.53 -5.29
CA HIS A 135 19.33 -9.84 -6.38
C HIS A 135 18.69 -10.17 -7.72
N GLY A 136 18.00 -9.19 -8.31
CA GLY A 136 17.27 -9.35 -9.57
C GLY A 136 15.77 -9.56 -9.42
N ALA A 137 15.27 -9.69 -8.21
CA ALA A 137 13.82 -9.70 -7.97
C ALA A 137 13.17 -8.35 -8.34
N PRO A 138 11.98 -8.35 -8.94
CA PRO A 138 11.31 -7.11 -9.33
C PRO A 138 10.63 -6.40 -8.16
N MET A 139 10.49 -5.09 -8.28
CA MET A 139 9.48 -4.33 -7.56
C MET A 139 8.14 -4.48 -8.28
N HIS A 140 7.07 -4.64 -7.53
CA HIS A 140 5.75 -4.84 -8.11
C HIS A 140 4.89 -3.58 -7.98
N HIS A 141 4.15 -3.41 -6.89
CA HIS A 141 3.28 -2.26 -6.73
C HIS A 141 4.00 -1.16 -5.93
N LEU A 142 4.09 0.02 -6.49
CA LEU A 142 4.82 1.14 -5.89
C LEU A 142 3.93 2.04 -5.06
N ALA A 143 2.70 2.26 -5.54
CA ALA A 143 1.70 3.12 -4.92
C ALA A 143 0.31 2.56 -5.14
N ALA A 144 -0.63 2.95 -4.29
CA ALA A 144 -2.03 2.61 -4.48
C ALA A 144 -2.95 3.70 -3.92
N CYS A 145 -4.08 3.91 -4.59
CA CYS A 145 -5.17 4.76 -4.12
C CYS A 145 -6.52 4.13 -4.45
N ALA A 146 -7.59 4.62 -3.84
CA ALA A 146 -8.90 4.01 -4.03
C ALA A 146 -10.05 5.03 -4.07
N THR A 147 -11.14 4.59 -4.69
CA THR A 147 -12.47 5.21 -4.64
C THR A 147 -13.46 4.25 -3.99
N GLU A 148 -14.73 4.60 -3.95
CA GLU A 148 -15.77 3.67 -3.47
C GLU A 148 -15.93 2.45 -4.40
N GLU A 149 -15.54 2.57 -5.66
CA GLU A 149 -15.76 1.56 -6.68
C GLU A 149 -14.50 0.74 -6.98
N TYR A 150 -13.33 1.39 -6.98
CA TYR A 150 -12.10 0.79 -7.51
C TYR A 150 -10.87 1.03 -6.64
N VAL A 151 -9.90 0.14 -6.78
CA VAL A 151 -8.53 0.25 -6.28
C VAL A 151 -7.59 0.41 -7.48
N TYR A 152 -6.77 1.45 -7.46
CA TYR A 152 -5.77 1.77 -8.48
C TYR A 152 -4.39 1.48 -7.92
N THR A 153 -3.59 0.69 -8.62
CA THR A 153 -2.22 0.35 -8.20
C THR A 153 -1.23 0.73 -9.28
N LEU A 154 -0.18 1.46 -8.90
CA LEU A 154 0.94 1.75 -9.80
C LEU A 154 1.88 0.55 -9.82
N TYR A 155 2.09 -0.04 -10.98
CA TYR A 155 2.89 -1.25 -11.14
C TYR A 155 4.21 -0.97 -11.88
N SER A 156 5.33 -1.48 -11.35
CA SER A 156 6.65 -1.40 -11.97
C SER A 156 6.99 -2.66 -12.76
N GLY A 157 7.05 -3.82 -12.13
CA GLY A 157 7.52 -5.08 -12.69
C GLY A 157 9.02 -5.09 -13.04
N ARG A 158 9.79 -4.08 -12.61
CA ARG A 158 11.20 -3.88 -12.94
C ARG A 158 12.09 -4.22 -11.76
N ASN A 159 13.27 -4.78 -12.03
CA ASN A 159 14.28 -5.04 -11.00
C ASN A 159 15.36 -3.94 -10.99
N TYR A 160 15.94 -3.71 -9.81
CA TYR A 160 16.97 -2.68 -9.61
C TYR A 160 18.28 -2.99 -10.37
N LYS A 161 18.62 -4.26 -10.54
CA LYS A 161 19.86 -4.66 -11.21
C LYS A 161 19.94 -4.11 -12.64
N GLU A 162 18.84 -4.20 -13.38
CA GLU A 162 18.76 -3.83 -14.80
C GLU A 162 18.30 -2.38 -14.98
N HIS A 163 17.38 -1.91 -14.16
CA HIS A 163 16.67 -0.67 -14.36
C HIS A 163 17.08 0.46 -13.39
N LYS A 164 17.92 0.16 -12.38
CA LYS A 164 18.36 1.12 -11.36
C LYS A 164 17.15 1.84 -10.73
N ASP A 165 17.21 3.16 -10.59
CA ASP A 165 16.15 3.96 -9.97
C ASP A 165 14.80 3.87 -10.71
N LYS A 166 14.80 3.46 -11.98
CA LYS A 166 13.56 3.21 -12.72
C LYS A 166 12.77 2.01 -12.21
N ALA A 167 13.38 1.13 -11.40
CA ALA A 167 12.66 0.05 -10.73
C ALA A 167 11.63 0.59 -9.71
N PHE A 168 11.85 1.80 -9.19
CA PHE A 168 10.96 2.48 -8.24
C PHE A 168 9.99 3.46 -8.94
N ARG A 169 9.79 3.32 -10.24
CA ARG A 169 8.85 4.08 -11.04
C ARG A 169 8.04 3.13 -11.92
N GLY A 170 6.85 3.56 -12.28
CA GLY A 170 5.98 2.77 -13.15
C GLY A 170 5.16 3.65 -14.07
N ASN A 171 4.70 3.08 -15.16
CA ASN A 171 3.75 3.72 -16.08
C ASN A 171 2.50 2.87 -16.32
N LEU A 172 2.39 1.71 -15.66
CA LEU A 172 1.23 0.84 -15.75
C LEU A 172 0.38 0.97 -14.49
N ILE A 173 -0.88 1.34 -14.66
CA ILE A 173 -1.86 1.34 -13.57
C ILE A 173 -2.81 0.17 -13.78
N ARG A 174 -2.90 -0.69 -12.78
CA ARG A 174 -3.88 -1.77 -12.72
C ARG A 174 -5.06 -1.32 -11.86
N VAL A 175 -6.27 -1.46 -12.39
CA VAL A 175 -7.51 -1.07 -11.71
C VAL A 175 -8.29 -2.33 -11.35
N TYR A 176 -8.61 -2.47 -10.09
CA TYR A 176 -9.36 -3.61 -9.55
C TYR A 176 -10.69 -3.13 -8.97
N ASP A 177 -11.73 -3.95 -9.06
CA ASP A 177 -12.89 -3.79 -8.19
C ASP A 177 -12.58 -4.29 -6.77
N TRP A 178 -13.50 -4.08 -5.83
CA TRP A 178 -13.31 -4.50 -4.43
C TRP A 178 -13.51 -6.00 -4.19
N ASP A 179 -13.93 -6.76 -5.21
CA ASP A 179 -13.96 -8.22 -5.21
C ASP A 179 -12.60 -8.79 -5.69
N GLY A 180 -11.67 -7.92 -6.11
CA GLY A 180 -10.32 -8.28 -6.55
C GLY A 180 -10.21 -8.57 -8.04
N ASN A 181 -11.25 -8.34 -8.85
CA ASN A 181 -11.17 -8.56 -10.29
C ASN A 181 -10.40 -7.41 -10.95
N LEU A 182 -9.44 -7.73 -11.81
CA LEU A 182 -8.78 -6.75 -12.66
C LEU A 182 -9.77 -6.27 -13.73
N VAL A 183 -10.20 -5.01 -13.63
CA VAL A 183 -11.23 -4.44 -14.53
C VAL A 183 -10.65 -3.57 -15.62
N LYS A 184 -9.45 -2.98 -15.42
CA LYS A 184 -8.84 -2.09 -16.39
C LYS A 184 -7.31 -2.04 -16.25
N LEU A 185 -6.63 -1.85 -17.37
CA LEU A 185 -5.21 -1.48 -17.45
C LEU A 185 -5.11 -0.11 -18.07
N LEU A 186 -4.32 0.78 -17.46
CA LEU A 186 -4.04 2.11 -17.98
C LEU A 186 -2.53 2.24 -18.13
N GLU A 187 -2.08 2.63 -19.29
CA GLU A 187 -0.68 2.92 -19.56
C GLU A 187 -0.50 4.43 -19.66
N LEU A 188 0.40 4.95 -18.83
CA LEU A 188 0.79 6.35 -18.84
C LEU A 188 1.91 6.54 -19.87
N ASP A 189 2.01 7.73 -20.45
CA ASP A 189 3.07 8.11 -21.39
C ASP A 189 4.41 8.45 -20.69
N VAL A 190 4.43 8.44 -19.36
CA VAL A 190 5.60 8.74 -18.54
C VAL A 190 5.63 7.85 -17.29
N ASP A 191 6.85 7.50 -16.85
CA ASP A 191 7.05 6.84 -15.56
C ASP A 191 6.76 7.80 -14.40
N VAL A 192 5.99 7.36 -13.42
CA VAL A 192 5.62 8.14 -12.23
C VAL A 192 6.00 7.40 -10.94
N ASN A 193 6.10 8.14 -9.84
CA ASN A 193 6.49 7.62 -8.54
C ASN A 193 5.28 7.39 -7.62
N GLU A 194 4.23 8.20 -7.78
CA GLU A 194 3.06 8.23 -6.91
C GLU A 194 1.81 8.56 -7.71
N ILE A 195 0.65 8.08 -7.25
CA ILE A 195 -0.65 8.31 -7.89
C ILE A 195 -1.72 8.67 -6.87
N ALA A 196 -2.67 9.49 -7.29
CA ALA A 196 -3.91 9.79 -6.60
C ALA A 196 -5.07 9.86 -7.59
N ILE A 197 -6.25 9.40 -7.21
CA ILE A 197 -7.46 9.37 -8.05
C ILE A 197 -8.51 10.33 -7.51
N THR A 198 -9.22 11.01 -8.40
CA THR A 198 -10.41 11.79 -8.02
C THR A 198 -11.56 10.85 -7.64
N ARG A 199 -12.43 11.30 -6.70
CA ARG A 199 -13.54 10.48 -6.19
C ARG A 199 -14.53 10.03 -7.28
N ASP A 200 -14.62 10.77 -8.39
CA ASP A 200 -15.48 10.49 -9.53
C ASP A 200 -14.82 9.57 -10.59
N ASN A 201 -13.65 9.05 -10.32
CA ASN A 201 -12.86 8.19 -11.21
C ASN A 201 -12.48 8.83 -12.55
N ARG A 202 -12.42 10.18 -12.65
CA ARG A 202 -12.20 10.86 -13.93
C ARG A 202 -10.78 11.34 -14.16
N LYS A 203 -9.99 11.55 -13.09
CA LYS A 203 -8.63 12.06 -13.22
C LYS A 203 -7.69 11.33 -12.26
N ILE A 204 -6.51 11.00 -12.79
CA ILE A 204 -5.37 10.56 -11.99
C ILE A 204 -4.39 11.73 -11.91
N TYR A 205 -3.97 12.07 -10.72
CA TYR A 205 -2.82 12.92 -10.46
C TYR A 205 -1.63 12.02 -10.17
N ALA A 206 -0.48 12.36 -10.71
CA ALA A 206 0.74 11.59 -10.53
C ALA A 206 1.96 12.49 -10.35
N ILE A 207 2.96 12.00 -9.66
CA ILE A 207 4.25 12.68 -9.51
C ILE A 207 5.27 11.97 -10.40
N ALA A 208 5.92 12.75 -11.28
CA ALA A 208 7.01 12.28 -12.13
C ALA A 208 8.26 13.17 -11.94
N ASP A 209 9.44 12.60 -12.18
CA ASP A 209 10.71 13.35 -12.19
C ASP A 209 11.13 13.66 -13.64
N LEU A 210 10.97 14.93 -14.10
CA LEU A 210 11.17 15.38 -15.50
C LEU A 210 11.95 16.71 -15.64
N PRO A 211 13.25 16.82 -15.33
CA PRO A 211 14.08 16.07 -14.40
C PRO A 211 13.74 16.34 -12.92
N ASP A 212 13.06 17.45 -12.65
CA ASP A 212 12.57 17.83 -11.32
C ASP A 212 11.17 17.23 -11.07
N PRO A 213 10.76 17.03 -9.81
CA PRO A 213 9.44 16.54 -9.48
C PRO A 213 8.33 17.46 -10.01
N VAL A 214 7.42 16.91 -10.81
CA VAL A 214 6.27 17.60 -11.38
C VAL A 214 4.98 16.85 -11.07
N LEU A 215 3.91 17.59 -10.86
CA LEU A 215 2.55 17.05 -10.74
C LEU A 215 1.90 17.02 -12.13
N ILE A 216 1.47 15.86 -12.56
CA ILE A 216 0.80 15.62 -13.83
C ILE A 216 -0.63 15.16 -13.59
N ALA A 217 -1.56 15.56 -14.45
CA ALA A 217 -2.95 15.10 -14.41
C ALA A 217 -3.31 14.38 -15.72
N PHE A 218 -3.84 13.17 -15.59
CA PHE A 218 -4.37 12.35 -16.68
C PHE A 218 -5.89 12.31 -16.59
N THR A 219 -6.58 12.54 -17.69
CA THR A 219 -8.05 12.36 -17.79
C THR A 219 -8.35 10.94 -18.26
N LEU A 220 -9.23 10.23 -17.53
CA LEU A 220 -9.63 8.86 -17.81
C LEU A 220 -10.86 8.77 -18.72
#